data_5f86cf39113b8c584365e3f8dbad73d0
#
_entry.id   5f86cf39113b8c584365e3f8dbad73d0
#
_cell.length_a   1.000
_cell.length_b   1.000
_cell.length_c   1.000
_cell.angle_alpha   90.00
_cell.angle_beta   90.00
_cell.angle_gamma   90.00
#
_symmetry.space_group_name_H-M   'P 1'
#
loop_
_entity.id
_entity.type
_entity.pdbx_description
1 polymer ?
#
loop_
_entity_poly.entity_id
_entity_poly.type
_entity_poly.pdbx_seq_one_letter_code
_entity_poly.pdbx_strand_id
1 'polypeptide(L)'
;VGYTYMYMQYMGETEVKYQTDDEGDYILDAEEELIPKHMNVDEAYWTARHRATASLTGSFKLGRFKFSLRERYQYTYRMAAECNRTRYYYFYFPPIMEDWDMENPEYMVDEKLAKSDHKLRTRLQVSYDIKKCPFEPFAEVEIYNELDNAFAFDKVRYTVGTEYKINKENKLKVFYRYQDYADIDEVSGHVLGLGYAFEF
;
A
#
# COMPACT_ATOMS: atom_id res chain seq x y z
N VAL A 1 -21.62 -5.31 -0.18
CA VAL A 1 -21.14 -3.93 -0.46
C VAL A 1 -20.68 -3.33 0.85
N GLY A 2 -19.59 -2.59 0.84
CA GLY A 2 -19.03 -1.94 2.03
C GLY A 2 -18.51 -0.55 1.70
N TYR A 3 -18.56 0.32 2.70
CA TYR A 3 -17.96 1.64 2.65
C TYR A 3 -17.11 1.85 3.90
N THR A 4 -15.96 2.51 3.73
CA THR A 4 -15.04 2.84 4.82
C THR A 4 -14.55 4.26 4.64
N TYR A 5 -14.70 5.08 5.65
CA TYR A 5 -14.04 6.38 5.78
C TYR A 5 -12.82 6.22 6.66
N MET A 6 -11.70 6.81 6.23
CA MET A 6 -10.44 6.80 6.97
C MET A 6 -9.88 8.21 6.96
N TYR A 7 -9.40 8.68 8.10
CA TYR A 7 -8.58 9.88 8.20
C TYR A 7 -7.18 9.44 8.59
N MET A 8 -6.22 9.66 7.72
CA MET A 8 -4.90 9.04 7.80
C MET A 8 -3.80 10.07 7.67
N GLN A 9 -2.73 9.85 8.42
CA GLN A 9 -1.49 10.56 8.23
C GLN A 9 -0.68 9.88 7.13
N TYR A 10 -0.20 10.67 6.20
CA TYR A 10 0.81 10.27 5.22
C TYR A 10 2.16 10.80 5.68
N MET A 11 3.17 9.94 5.60
CA MET A 11 4.54 10.34 5.91
C MET A 11 5.03 11.32 4.85
N GLY A 12 5.89 12.24 5.27
CA GLY A 12 6.55 13.13 4.34
C GLY A 12 7.53 12.37 3.45
N GLU A 13 7.74 12.90 2.26
CA GLU A 13 8.61 12.33 1.25
C GLU A 13 9.79 13.27 0.99
N THR A 14 10.95 12.69 0.67
CA THR A 14 12.11 13.45 0.21
C THR A 14 12.34 13.15 -1.26
N GLU A 15 12.35 14.18 -2.10
CA GLU A 15 12.55 14.07 -3.54
C GLU A 15 13.72 14.97 -3.98
N VAL A 16 14.73 14.37 -4.62
CA VAL A 16 15.83 15.11 -5.24
C VAL A 16 15.49 15.33 -6.71
N LYS A 17 15.55 16.60 -7.15
CA LYS A 17 15.48 16.98 -8.56
C LYS A 17 16.88 17.27 -9.08
N TYR A 18 17.13 16.83 -10.30
CA TYR A 18 18.42 16.99 -10.97
C TYR A 18 18.39 18.11 -11.98
N GLN A 19 19.56 18.63 -12.34
CA GLN A 19 19.69 19.68 -13.36
C GLN A 19 19.43 19.09 -14.74
N THR A 20 18.75 19.89 -15.59
CA THR A 20 18.50 19.57 -16.99
C THR A 20 18.92 20.74 -17.85
N ASP A 21 19.32 20.47 -19.09
CA ASP A 21 19.57 21.49 -20.12
C ASP A 21 18.25 22.02 -20.73
N ASP A 22 18.37 22.85 -21.74
CA ASP A 22 17.23 23.46 -22.42
C ASP A 22 16.42 22.44 -23.26
N GLU A 23 16.99 21.30 -23.59
CA GLU A 23 16.34 20.18 -24.32
C GLU A 23 15.65 19.18 -23.38
N GLY A 24 15.92 19.30 -22.06
CA GLY A 24 15.34 18.47 -21.00
C GLY A 24 16.20 17.27 -20.64
N ASP A 25 17.41 17.16 -21.18
CA ASP A 25 18.34 16.09 -20.87
C ASP A 25 19.09 16.39 -19.56
N TYR A 26 19.38 15.33 -18.78
CA TYR A 26 20.08 15.49 -17.51
C TYR A 26 21.53 15.92 -17.71
N ILE A 27 21.97 16.91 -16.92
CA ILE A 27 23.36 17.37 -16.87
C ILE A 27 24.15 16.47 -15.94
N LEU A 28 25.29 15.97 -16.44
CA LEU A 28 26.20 15.12 -15.68
C LEU A 28 27.45 15.91 -15.28
N ASP A 29 28.08 15.49 -14.20
CA ASP A 29 29.39 15.98 -13.79
C ASP A 29 30.55 15.29 -14.52
N ALA A 30 31.79 15.50 -14.07
CA ALA A 30 32.99 14.93 -14.68
C ALA A 30 33.12 13.42 -14.45
N GLU A 31 32.43 12.87 -13.45
CA GLU A 31 32.37 11.46 -13.10
C GLU A 31 31.15 10.74 -13.73
N GLU A 32 30.38 11.42 -14.58
CA GLU A 32 29.14 10.95 -15.22
C GLU A 32 27.99 10.74 -14.20
N GLU A 33 28.00 11.46 -13.06
CA GLU A 33 26.93 11.45 -12.09
C GLU A 33 25.92 12.60 -12.32
N LEU A 34 24.67 12.40 -11.90
CA LEU A 34 23.60 13.38 -12.03
C LEU A 34 23.83 14.55 -11.05
N ILE A 35 23.90 15.77 -11.58
CA ILE A 35 24.07 16.95 -10.73
C ILE A 35 22.72 17.32 -10.08
N PRO A 36 22.62 17.30 -8.74
CA PRO A 36 21.42 17.73 -8.04
C PRO A 36 21.11 19.22 -8.32
N LYS A 37 19.83 19.58 -8.34
CA LYS A 37 19.36 20.95 -8.47
C LYS A 37 18.78 21.47 -7.17
N HIS A 38 17.82 20.73 -6.62
CA HIS A 38 17.24 21.00 -5.32
C HIS A 38 16.63 19.70 -4.74
N MET A 39 16.54 19.66 -3.42
CA MET A 39 15.86 18.63 -2.66
C MET A 39 14.60 19.20 -2.02
N ASN A 40 13.46 18.58 -2.28
CA ASN A 40 12.20 18.88 -1.62
C ASN A 40 11.98 17.90 -0.47
N VAL A 41 11.70 18.40 0.71
CA VAL A 41 11.35 17.61 1.89
C VAL A 41 9.93 18.00 2.29
N ASP A 42 8.99 17.06 2.10
CA ASP A 42 7.60 17.25 2.49
C ASP A 42 7.41 16.82 3.94
N GLU A 43 6.67 17.61 4.72
CA GLU A 43 6.25 17.20 6.05
C GLU A 43 5.11 16.16 5.97
N ALA A 44 4.93 15.42 7.05
CA ALA A 44 3.78 14.54 7.17
C ALA A 44 2.47 15.33 7.19
N TYR A 45 1.46 14.87 6.43
CA TYR A 45 0.17 15.55 6.30
C TYR A 45 -1.00 14.61 6.52
N TRP A 46 -2.16 15.15 6.86
CA TRP A 46 -3.38 14.41 7.08
C TRP A 46 -4.36 14.61 5.93
N THR A 47 -5.00 13.53 5.49
CA THR A 47 -6.07 13.63 4.50
C THR A 47 -7.13 12.54 4.68
N ALA A 48 -8.33 12.83 4.19
CA ALA A 48 -9.42 11.88 4.19
C ALA A 48 -9.31 10.91 3.01
N ARG A 49 -9.69 9.67 3.27
CA ARG A 49 -9.73 8.60 2.28
C ARG A 49 -11.07 7.86 2.35
N HIS A 50 -11.75 7.79 1.23
CA HIS A 50 -13.00 7.08 1.06
C HIS A 50 -12.74 5.76 0.33
N ARG A 51 -13.29 4.66 0.82
CA ARG A 51 -13.19 3.36 0.19
C ARG A 51 -14.55 2.73 0.03
N ALA A 52 -14.94 2.45 -1.20
CA ALA A 52 -16.12 1.65 -1.53
C ALA A 52 -15.68 0.26 -1.98
N THR A 53 -16.41 -0.77 -1.59
CA THR A 53 -16.13 -2.16 -1.99
C THR A 53 -17.41 -2.89 -2.38
N ALA A 54 -17.31 -3.69 -3.43
CA ALA A 54 -18.34 -4.68 -3.80
C ALA A 54 -17.67 -6.05 -3.88
N SER A 55 -18.30 -7.09 -3.33
CA SER A 55 -17.72 -8.44 -3.31
C SER A 55 -18.75 -9.46 -3.73
N LEU A 56 -18.29 -10.43 -4.53
CA LEU A 56 -19.00 -11.67 -4.85
C LEU A 56 -18.21 -12.84 -4.30
N THR A 57 -18.89 -13.77 -3.61
CA THR A 57 -18.23 -14.93 -3.03
C THR A 57 -19.01 -16.19 -3.42
N GLY A 58 -18.32 -17.13 -4.05
CA GLY A 58 -18.79 -18.49 -4.28
C GLY A 58 -18.07 -19.46 -3.33
N SER A 59 -18.77 -20.47 -2.82
CA SER A 59 -18.14 -21.49 -2.00
C SER A 59 -18.79 -22.85 -2.21
N PHE A 60 -17.99 -23.90 -2.10
CA PHE A 60 -18.47 -25.30 -2.12
C PHE A 60 -17.71 -26.15 -1.11
N LYS A 61 -18.31 -27.28 -0.74
CA LYS A 61 -17.69 -28.23 0.18
C LYS A 61 -17.42 -29.56 -0.55
N LEU A 62 -16.24 -30.11 -0.31
CA LEU A 62 -15.85 -31.45 -0.74
C LEU A 62 -15.35 -32.23 0.48
N GLY A 63 -16.20 -33.09 0.99
CA GLY A 63 -15.95 -33.79 2.24
C GLY A 63 -15.84 -32.81 3.41
N ARG A 64 -14.66 -32.73 4.02
CA ARG A 64 -14.35 -31.77 5.12
C ARG A 64 -13.66 -30.52 4.67
N PHE A 65 -13.31 -30.43 3.40
CA PHE A 65 -12.73 -29.21 2.83
C PHE A 65 -13.83 -28.27 2.37
N LYS A 66 -13.66 -27.00 2.68
CA LYS A 66 -14.47 -25.90 2.15
C LYS A 66 -13.56 -25.02 1.30
N PHE A 67 -13.94 -24.85 0.05
CA PHE A 67 -13.29 -23.96 -0.90
C PHE A 67 -14.14 -22.69 -1.05
N SER A 68 -13.49 -21.55 -1.11
CA SER A 68 -14.15 -20.26 -1.29
C SER A 68 -13.35 -19.40 -2.25
N LEU A 69 -14.00 -18.91 -3.30
CA LEU A 69 -13.48 -17.91 -4.23
C LEU A 69 -14.23 -16.60 -4.00
N ARG A 70 -13.51 -15.53 -3.79
CA ARG A 70 -14.08 -14.19 -3.63
C ARG A 70 -13.43 -13.22 -4.61
N GLU A 71 -14.26 -12.59 -5.41
CA GLU A 71 -13.91 -11.42 -6.19
C GLU A 71 -14.37 -10.17 -5.46
N ARG A 72 -13.47 -9.18 -5.34
CA ARG A 72 -13.78 -7.89 -4.70
C ARG A 72 -13.26 -6.75 -5.54
N TYR A 73 -14.17 -5.94 -6.03
CA TYR A 73 -13.86 -4.62 -6.56
C TYR A 73 -13.68 -3.63 -5.40
N GLN A 74 -12.65 -2.81 -5.46
CA GLN A 74 -12.35 -1.77 -4.47
C GLN A 74 -12.06 -0.46 -5.20
N TYR A 75 -12.85 0.55 -4.91
CA TYR A 75 -12.59 1.94 -5.28
C TYR A 75 -12.07 2.68 -4.06
N THR A 76 -11.01 3.44 -4.22
CA THR A 76 -10.45 4.27 -3.17
C THR A 76 -10.25 5.67 -3.72
N TYR A 77 -10.73 6.67 -2.99
CA TYR A 77 -10.55 8.09 -3.30
C TYR A 77 -9.86 8.77 -2.13
N ARG A 78 -8.69 9.35 -2.39
CA ARG A 78 -7.95 10.21 -1.46
C ARG A 78 -8.27 11.65 -1.81
N MET A 79 -8.68 12.44 -0.83
CA MET A 79 -8.93 13.87 -1.02
C MET A 79 -7.61 14.63 -1.20
N ALA A 80 -7.69 15.77 -1.86
CA ALA A 80 -6.59 16.72 -1.91
C ALA A 80 -6.22 17.17 -0.49
N ALA A 81 -4.96 17.52 -0.30
CA ALA A 81 -4.44 18.04 0.97
C ALA A 81 -3.26 18.97 0.70
N GLU A 82 -2.98 19.83 1.65
CA GLU A 82 -1.79 20.64 1.64
C GLU A 82 -0.76 20.04 2.60
N CYS A 83 0.51 20.13 2.25
CA CYS A 83 1.62 19.81 3.14
C CYS A 83 2.68 20.92 3.08
N ASN A 84 3.35 21.15 4.20
CA ASN A 84 4.51 22.03 4.20
C ASN A 84 5.66 21.34 3.48
N ARG A 85 6.33 22.07 2.63
CA ARG A 85 7.50 21.64 1.89
C ARG A 85 8.66 22.53 2.19
N THR A 86 9.82 21.93 2.51
CA THR A 86 11.09 22.64 2.63
C THR A 86 11.94 22.27 1.43
N ARG A 87 12.46 23.27 0.73
CA ARG A 87 13.35 23.08 -0.40
C ARG A 87 14.75 23.55 -0.04
N TYR A 88 15.73 22.68 -0.30
CA TYR A 88 17.15 22.95 -0.18
C TYR A 88 17.75 22.99 -1.59
N TYR A 89 18.54 24.02 -1.91
CA TYR A 89 19.23 24.14 -3.18
C TYR A 89 20.59 23.49 -3.10
N TYR A 90 21.08 22.96 -4.22
CA TYR A 90 22.41 22.39 -4.34
C TYR A 90 23.33 23.34 -5.08
N PHE A 91 24.47 23.68 -4.49
CA PHE A 91 25.51 24.49 -5.11
C PHE A 91 26.55 23.58 -5.78
N TYR A 92 26.67 23.73 -7.08
CA TYR A 92 27.65 23.03 -7.87
C TYR A 92 28.61 24.01 -8.53
N PHE A 93 29.78 24.24 -7.89
CA PHE A 93 30.89 25.05 -8.37
C PHE A 93 32.23 24.32 -8.19
N PRO A 94 32.48 23.25 -8.99
CA PRO A 94 33.71 22.51 -8.85
C PRO A 94 34.94 23.35 -9.27
N PRO A 95 36.12 23.25 -8.57
CA PRO A 95 36.34 22.43 -7.40
C PRO A 95 36.09 23.12 -6.06
N ILE A 96 35.29 24.18 -6.03
CA ILE A 96 35.20 25.09 -4.88
C ILE A 96 34.11 24.68 -3.89
N MET A 97 32.96 24.23 -4.38
CA MET A 97 31.80 23.95 -3.54
C MET A 97 30.84 22.98 -4.25
N GLU A 98 30.54 21.87 -3.57
CA GLU A 98 29.56 20.87 -3.99
C GLU A 98 28.81 20.45 -2.72
N ASP A 99 27.73 21.21 -2.34
CA ASP A 99 27.01 20.94 -1.11
C ASP A 99 25.59 21.52 -1.14
N TRP A 100 24.74 21.02 -0.24
CA TRP A 100 23.39 21.51 -0.02
C TRP A 100 23.38 22.78 0.84
N ASP A 101 22.63 23.80 0.40
CA ASP A 101 22.36 24.99 1.23
C ASP A 101 21.33 24.65 2.31
N MET A 102 21.82 24.11 3.43
CA MET A 102 20.99 23.79 4.59
C MET A 102 20.70 25.01 5.47
N GLU A 103 21.39 26.14 5.25
CA GLU A 103 21.25 27.36 6.08
C GLU A 103 20.13 28.26 5.56
N ASN A 104 19.83 28.24 4.25
CA ASN A 104 18.84 29.10 3.62
C ASN A 104 17.77 28.32 2.89
N PRO A 105 16.97 27.48 3.57
CA PRO A 105 15.91 26.71 2.94
C PRO A 105 14.76 27.62 2.50
N GLU A 106 14.13 27.25 1.40
CA GLU A 106 12.88 27.85 0.94
C GLU A 106 11.68 27.08 1.52
N TYR A 107 10.79 27.77 2.22
CA TYR A 107 9.56 27.19 2.77
C TYR A 107 8.38 27.49 1.87
N MET A 108 7.62 26.47 1.53
CA MET A 108 6.43 26.58 0.68
C MET A 108 5.34 25.61 1.11
N VAL A 109 4.14 25.82 0.62
CA VAL A 109 3.04 24.84 0.74
C VAL A 109 2.92 24.10 -0.59
N ASP A 110 2.90 22.77 -0.53
CA ASP A 110 2.69 21.90 -1.69
C ASP A 110 1.27 21.33 -1.64
N GLU A 111 0.58 21.36 -2.79
CA GLU A 111 -0.75 20.82 -2.92
C GLU A 111 -0.69 19.37 -3.42
N LYS A 112 -1.07 18.44 -2.56
CA LYS A 112 -1.23 17.03 -2.91
C LYS A 112 -2.60 16.80 -3.56
N LEU A 113 -2.60 16.60 -4.85
CA LEU A 113 -3.82 16.41 -5.63
C LEU A 113 -4.63 15.19 -5.14
N ALA A 114 -5.94 15.29 -5.29
CA ALA A 114 -6.83 14.15 -5.09
C ALA A 114 -6.47 13.00 -6.03
N LYS A 115 -6.54 11.77 -5.53
CA LYS A 115 -6.21 10.57 -6.30
C LYS A 115 -7.28 9.50 -6.13
N SER A 116 -7.73 8.91 -7.23
CA SER A 116 -8.56 7.70 -7.22
C SER A 116 -7.72 6.47 -7.58
N ASP A 117 -8.15 5.31 -7.09
CA ASP A 117 -7.48 4.05 -7.28
C ASP A 117 -8.55 2.93 -7.37
N HIS A 118 -8.49 2.13 -8.41
CA HIS A 118 -9.40 1.04 -8.69
C HIS A 118 -8.65 -0.29 -8.65
N LYS A 119 -9.01 -1.19 -7.74
CA LYS A 119 -8.37 -2.50 -7.60
C LYS A 119 -9.38 -3.63 -7.67
N LEU A 120 -8.99 -4.71 -8.35
CA LEU A 120 -9.65 -6.01 -8.26
C LEU A 120 -8.84 -6.92 -7.35
N ARG A 121 -9.54 -7.62 -6.44
CA ARG A 121 -8.93 -8.53 -5.47
C ARG A 121 -9.56 -9.89 -5.60
N THR A 122 -8.78 -10.85 -6.06
CA THR A 122 -9.18 -12.25 -6.20
C THR A 122 -8.63 -13.04 -5.02
N ARG A 123 -9.49 -13.68 -4.22
CA ARG A 123 -9.10 -14.48 -3.07
C ARG A 123 -9.59 -15.91 -3.19
N LEU A 124 -8.67 -16.85 -3.15
CA LEU A 124 -8.94 -18.29 -2.98
C LEU A 124 -8.62 -18.70 -1.54
N GLN A 125 -9.56 -19.32 -0.86
CA GLN A 125 -9.39 -19.85 0.49
C GLN A 125 -9.81 -21.30 0.55
N VAL A 126 -9.03 -22.12 1.26
CA VAL A 126 -9.34 -23.49 1.60
C VAL A 126 -9.35 -23.61 3.11
N SER A 127 -10.42 -24.16 3.69
CA SER A 127 -10.47 -24.50 5.11
C SER A 127 -10.83 -25.96 5.32
N TYR A 128 -10.44 -26.51 6.47
CA TYR A 128 -10.64 -27.90 6.82
C TYR A 128 -11.41 -28.05 8.15
N ASP A 129 -12.58 -28.67 8.08
CA ASP A 129 -13.43 -28.93 9.25
C ASP A 129 -12.97 -30.21 9.98
N ILE A 130 -12.31 -30.04 11.12
CA ILE A 130 -11.86 -31.16 11.98
C ILE A 130 -13.04 -31.64 12.82
N LYS A 131 -13.45 -32.90 12.62
CA LYS A 131 -14.59 -33.48 13.32
C LYS A 131 -14.46 -33.39 14.84
N LYS A 132 -15.48 -32.85 15.51
CA LYS A 132 -15.53 -32.66 16.98
C LYS A 132 -14.42 -31.76 17.53
N CYS A 133 -13.81 -30.90 16.70
CA CYS A 133 -12.79 -29.97 17.12
C CYS A 133 -13.27 -28.55 16.82
N PRO A 134 -13.12 -27.59 17.75
CA PRO A 134 -13.52 -26.21 17.51
C PRO A 134 -12.56 -25.45 16.59
N PHE A 135 -11.41 -26.04 16.25
CA PHE A 135 -10.43 -25.42 15.36
C PHE A 135 -10.71 -25.75 13.89
N GLU A 136 -10.71 -24.73 13.03
CA GLU A 136 -10.84 -24.83 11.60
C GLU A 136 -9.61 -24.17 10.93
N PRO A 137 -8.54 -24.95 10.62
CA PRO A 137 -7.39 -24.43 9.92
C PRO A 137 -7.76 -24.01 8.50
N PHE A 138 -7.09 -22.97 7.98
CA PHE A 138 -7.28 -22.46 6.65
C PHE A 138 -5.98 -21.98 6.02
N ALA A 139 -5.95 -21.98 4.69
CA ALA A 139 -4.96 -21.32 3.86
C ALA A 139 -5.66 -20.45 2.84
N GLU A 140 -5.07 -19.31 2.52
CA GLU A 140 -5.65 -18.30 1.65
C GLU A 140 -4.56 -17.68 0.77
N VAL A 141 -4.86 -17.48 -0.51
CA VAL A 141 -4.08 -16.65 -1.44
C VAL A 141 -4.98 -15.53 -1.93
N GLU A 142 -4.52 -14.30 -1.86
CA GLU A 142 -5.24 -13.12 -2.34
C GLU A 142 -4.33 -12.31 -3.27
N ILE A 143 -4.77 -12.12 -4.52
CA ILE A 143 -4.09 -11.38 -5.58
C ILE A 143 -4.76 -10.02 -5.73
N TYR A 144 -3.95 -8.99 -5.94
CA TYR A 144 -4.40 -7.62 -6.18
C TYR A 144 -3.97 -7.18 -7.56
N ASN A 145 -4.91 -6.67 -8.35
CA ASN A 145 -4.67 -6.11 -9.66
C ASN A 145 -5.18 -4.66 -9.71
N GLU A 146 -4.39 -3.78 -10.31
CA GLU A 146 -4.77 -2.38 -10.57
C GLU A 146 -5.55 -2.29 -11.87
N LEU A 147 -6.78 -1.76 -11.80
CA LEU A 147 -7.62 -1.61 -12.97
C LEU A 147 -7.28 -0.34 -13.77
N ASP A 148 -6.73 0.66 -13.09
CA ASP A 148 -6.30 1.93 -13.71
C ASP A 148 -5.02 1.78 -14.54
N ASN A 149 -4.27 0.69 -14.34
CA ASN A 149 -3.01 0.41 -15.01
C ASN A 149 -3.09 -0.93 -15.77
N ALA A 150 -3.95 -1.00 -16.80
CA ALA A 150 -4.08 -2.13 -17.71
C ALA A 150 -4.13 -3.51 -17.00
N PHE A 151 -4.78 -3.59 -15.84
CA PHE A 151 -4.87 -4.81 -15.02
C PHE A 151 -3.52 -5.27 -14.46
N ALA A 152 -2.60 -4.33 -14.20
CA ALA A 152 -1.28 -4.66 -13.68
C ALA A 152 -1.37 -5.39 -12.34
N PHE A 153 -0.47 -6.34 -12.13
CA PHE A 153 -0.31 -7.03 -10.86
C PHE A 153 0.31 -6.06 -9.83
N ASP A 154 -0.36 -5.87 -8.69
CA ASP A 154 0.08 -4.99 -7.59
C ASP A 154 0.82 -5.83 -6.52
N LYS A 155 0.15 -6.84 -5.98
CA LYS A 155 0.70 -7.68 -4.91
C LYS A 155 -0.04 -8.99 -4.74
N VAL A 156 0.61 -9.92 -4.04
CA VAL A 156 0.00 -11.15 -3.56
C VAL A 156 0.13 -11.27 -2.04
N ARG A 157 -0.88 -11.88 -1.42
CA ARG A 157 -0.89 -12.21 0.01
C ARG A 157 -1.12 -13.69 0.20
N TYR A 158 -0.25 -14.31 0.96
CA TYR A 158 -0.38 -15.69 1.42
C TYR A 158 -0.74 -15.67 2.90
N THR A 159 -1.84 -16.30 3.28
CA THR A 159 -2.28 -16.33 4.68
C THR A 159 -2.54 -17.76 5.10
N VAL A 160 -2.00 -18.16 6.25
CA VAL A 160 -2.31 -19.41 6.92
C VAL A 160 -2.77 -19.12 8.33
N GLY A 161 -3.70 -19.92 8.83
CA GLY A 161 -4.21 -19.65 10.18
C GLY A 161 -5.23 -20.68 10.62
N THR A 162 -5.88 -20.37 11.73
CA THR A 162 -6.99 -21.17 12.26
C THR A 162 -8.08 -20.27 12.82
N GLU A 163 -9.31 -20.70 12.65
CA GLU A 163 -10.48 -20.13 13.33
C GLU A 163 -10.86 -21.05 14.50
N TYR A 164 -11.00 -20.46 15.69
CA TYR A 164 -11.50 -21.15 16.88
C TYR A 164 -12.95 -20.74 17.12
N LYS A 165 -13.86 -21.71 17.04
CA LYS A 165 -15.29 -21.52 17.29
C LYS A 165 -15.54 -21.58 18.80
N ILE A 166 -15.71 -20.42 19.46
CA ILE A 166 -16.04 -20.35 20.89
C ILE A 166 -17.48 -20.87 21.10
N ASN A 167 -18.38 -20.43 20.24
CA ASN A 167 -19.77 -20.89 20.16
C ASN A 167 -20.31 -20.66 18.72
N LYS A 168 -21.63 -20.73 18.54
CA LYS A 168 -22.26 -20.56 17.21
C LYS A 168 -22.10 -19.14 16.65
N GLU A 169 -21.99 -18.15 17.51
CA GLU A 169 -21.99 -16.72 17.19
C GLU A 169 -20.59 -16.11 17.24
N ASN A 170 -19.68 -16.69 18.03
CA ASN A 170 -18.39 -16.11 18.35
C ASN A 170 -17.25 -16.97 17.82
N LYS A 171 -16.35 -16.33 17.04
CA LYS A 171 -15.16 -16.96 16.47
C LYS A 171 -13.93 -16.10 16.72
N LEU A 172 -12.84 -16.75 17.07
CA LEU A 172 -11.52 -16.14 17.17
C LEU A 172 -10.67 -16.65 16.00
N LYS A 173 -9.97 -15.76 15.31
CA LYS A 173 -9.10 -16.06 14.17
C LYS A 173 -7.67 -15.69 14.53
N VAL A 174 -6.74 -16.61 14.39
CA VAL A 174 -5.30 -16.36 14.50
C VAL A 174 -4.68 -16.72 13.16
N PHE A 175 -3.84 -15.83 12.63
CA PHE A 175 -3.23 -16.07 11.34
C PHE A 175 -1.84 -15.43 11.22
N TYR A 176 -1.04 -16.03 10.36
CA TYR A 176 0.18 -15.49 9.83
C TYR A 176 -0.04 -15.16 8.36
N ARG A 177 0.48 -14.01 7.92
CA ARG A 177 0.39 -13.54 6.55
C ARG A 177 1.76 -13.07 6.07
N TYR A 178 2.11 -13.48 4.86
CA TYR A 178 3.20 -12.92 4.07
C TYR A 178 2.60 -12.12 2.93
N GLN A 179 3.12 -10.93 2.69
CA GLN A 179 2.70 -10.05 1.61
C GLN A 179 3.91 -9.74 0.73
N ASP A 180 3.75 -9.95 -0.56
CA ASP A 180 4.76 -9.74 -1.58
C ASP A 180 4.25 -8.74 -2.62
N TYR A 181 5.04 -7.73 -2.93
CA TYR A 181 4.71 -6.66 -3.86
C TYR A 181 5.38 -6.87 -5.20
N ALA A 182 4.73 -6.40 -6.29
CA ALA A 182 5.31 -6.40 -7.62
C ALA A 182 6.38 -5.33 -7.80
N ASP A 183 6.22 -4.20 -7.09
CA ASP A 183 7.16 -3.09 -7.10
C ASP A 183 8.35 -3.41 -6.19
N ILE A 184 9.57 -3.23 -6.74
CA ILE A 184 10.85 -3.46 -6.04
C ILE A 184 11.04 -2.47 -4.90
N ASP A 185 10.46 -1.28 -5.01
CA ASP A 185 10.58 -0.22 -4.01
C ASP A 185 9.65 -0.45 -2.80
N GLU A 186 8.65 -1.35 -2.93
CA GLU A 186 7.78 -1.74 -1.82
C GLU A 186 8.33 -2.95 -1.05
N VAL A 187 8.51 -2.80 0.25
CA VAL A 187 9.07 -3.85 1.11
C VAL A 187 8.03 -4.92 1.40
N SER A 188 8.33 -6.15 0.99
CA SER A 188 7.57 -7.34 1.37
C SER A 188 7.56 -7.55 2.88
N GLY A 189 6.44 -7.99 3.44
CA GLY A 189 6.25 -7.98 4.89
C GLY A 189 5.54 -9.20 5.47
N HIS A 190 5.78 -9.40 6.76
CA HIS A 190 5.19 -10.46 7.57
C HIS A 190 4.23 -9.86 8.60
N VAL A 191 3.05 -10.46 8.75
CA VAL A 191 2.02 -10.00 9.69
C VAL A 191 1.52 -11.18 10.51
N LEU A 192 1.55 -11.04 11.84
CA LEU A 192 0.76 -11.87 12.74
C LEU A 192 -0.52 -11.12 13.08
N GLY A 193 -1.66 -11.80 12.94
CA GLY A 193 -2.95 -11.17 13.15
C GLY A 193 -3.85 -11.97 14.08
N LEU A 194 -4.63 -11.23 14.89
CA LEU A 194 -5.71 -11.73 15.72
C LEU A 194 -7.00 -11.06 15.27
N GLY A 195 -8.04 -11.83 15.05
CA GLY A 195 -9.35 -11.36 14.69
C GLY A 195 -10.45 -11.97 15.54
N TYR A 196 -11.50 -11.22 15.78
CA TYR A 196 -12.71 -11.70 16.42
C TYR A 196 -13.89 -11.44 15.49
N ALA A 197 -14.75 -12.42 15.32
CA ALA A 197 -15.98 -12.31 14.55
C ALA A 197 -17.18 -12.68 15.42
N PHE A 198 -18.20 -11.84 15.35
CA PHE A 198 -19.51 -12.09 15.91
C PHE A 198 -20.53 -12.20 14.78
N GLU A 199 -21.25 -13.33 14.71
CA GLU A 199 -22.30 -13.60 13.73
C GLU A 199 -23.67 -13.53 14.42
N PHE A 200 -24.57 -12.70 13.91
CA PHE A 200 -25.95 -12.55 14.39
C PHE A 200 -26.85 -13.65 13.86
#